data_2c89039d5298986c10b56d16ac9657ae
#
_entry.id   2c89039d5298986c10b56d16ac9657ae
#
_cell.length_a   1.000
_cell.length_b   1.000
_cell.length_c   1.000
_cell.angle_alpha   90.00
_cell.angle_beta   90.00
_cell.angle_gamma   90.00
#
_symmetry.space_group_name_H-M   'P 1'
#
loop_
_entity.id
_entity.type
_entity.pdbx_description
1 polymer ?
#
loop_
_entity_poly.entity_id
_entity_poly.type
_entity_poly.pdbx_seq_one_letter_code
_entity_poly.pdbx_strand_id
1 'polypeptide(L)'
;MTQAFICDAIRTPIGRYGGALSSIRTDDLGALPIQALMDRNPGVDWAAVDDVLYGCANQAGEDNRNVARMAALLAGLPIDVPGATINRLCGSGLDAVGSAARAIRTGEAALMIAGGVESMSRAPFVMPKAESAFSRSNAVYDTTIGWRFVNRLMRAQYGIDSMPETAENVADDFGIEREAQDRLALASQQRAVAAQQAGHLAAEIVPVAVPQKKGEAVLVAHDEHPRATSLEALARLKGIVRPDGSVTAGNASGVNDGACALLLAGEAAARQHGLTPRARVVGMAVAGVAPRVMGIGPVPAVRKVLAQTGLSLAQMDVIELNEAFAAQGLAVLRELGLADDDARVNAWGGAIALGHPLGASGARLATTATSRLHRTGGRHALCTMCIGVGQGIALVLEKV
;
A
#
# COMPACT_ATOMS: atom_id res chain seq x y z
N MET A 1 -1.20 29.42 -1.06
CA MET A 1 -1.89 28.15 -0.82
C MET A 1 -1.34 27.56 0.47
N THR A 2 -2.20 27.07 1.36
CA THR A 2 -1.82 26.34 2.57
C THR A 2 -0.99 25.11 2.22
N GLN A 3 0.00 24.76 2.99
CA GLN A 3 0.76 23.53 2.83
C GLN A 3 0.11 22.40 3.63
N ALA A 4 0.27 21.17 3.18
CA ALA A 4 -0.21 19.99 3.87
C ALA A 4 0.98 19.15 4.36
N PHE A 5 0.98 18.82 5.64
CA PHE A 5 2.08 18.11 6.28
C PHE A 5 1.61 16.79 6.88
N ILE A 6 2.41 15.75 6.72
CA ILE A 6 2.36 14.56 7.55
C ILE A 6 3.03 14.91 8.87
N CYS A 7 2.27 14.81 9.96
CA CYS A 7 2.75 15.11 11.31
C CYS A 7 3.08 13.83 12.09
N ASP A 8 2.30 12.78 11.91
CA ASP A 8 2.59 11.45 12.46
C ASP A 8 2.12 10.36 11.51
N ALA A 9 2.69 9.17 11.64
CA ALA A 9 2.37 8.02 10.79
C ALA A 9 2.70 6.72 11.52
N ILE A 10 1.80 5.73 11.44
CA ILE A 10 1.98 4.44 12.08
C ILE A 10 1.19 3.37 11.33
N ARG A 11 1.63 2.12 11.43
CA ARG A 11 0.99 0.96 10.80
C ARG A 11 0.96 -0.25 11.73
N THR A 12 0.13 -1.20 11.41
CA THR A 12 0.23 -2.54 12.00
C THR A 12 1.44 -3.28 11.41
N PRO A 13 1.89 -4.38 12.02
CA PRO A 13 2.66 -5.38 11.29
C PRO A 13 1.90 -5.82 10.04
N ILE A 14 2.63 -6.34 9.05
CA ILE A 14 2.01 -6.98 7.88
C ILE A 14 1.98 -8.49 8.12
N GLY A 15 0.76 -9.05 8.18
CA GLY A 15 0.51 -10.48 8.31
C GLY A 15 0.54 -11.20 6.97
N ARG A 16 0.89 -12.49 6.97
CA ARG A 16 0.72 -13.39 5.80
C ARG A 16 -0.73 -13.81 5.68
N TYR A 17 -1.11 -14.25 4.49
CA TYR A 17 -2.39 -14.91 4.26
C TYR A 17 -2.57 -16.10 5.21
N GLY A 18 -3.67 -16.10 5.95
CA GLY A 18 -3.94 -17.11 6.98
C GLY A 18 -2.96 -17.11 8.16
N GLY A 19 -2.13 -16.04 8.30
CA GLY A 19 -1.10 -15.91 9.32
C GLY A 19 -1.59 -15.24 10.60
N ALA A 20 -0.67 -14.56 11.30
CA ALA A 20 -0.87 -14.05 12.64
C ALA A 20 -2.05 -13.06 12.78
N LEU A 21 -2.35 -12.25 11.74
CA LEU A 21 -3.42 -11.26 11.76
C LEU A 21 -4.76 -11.77 11.21
N SER A 22 -4.82 -12.99 10.68
CA SER A 22 -5.99 -13.53 9.99
C SER A 22 -7.26 -13.65 10.84
N SER A 23 -7.14 -13.67 12.16
CA SER A 23 -8.27 -13.70 13.08
C SER A 23 -8.84 -12.31 13.42
N ILE A 24 -8.13 -11.23 13.09
CA ILE A 24 -8.57 -9.85 13.36
C ILE A 24 -9.50 -9.40 12.22
N ARG A 25 -10.67 -8.88 12.57
CA ARG A 25 -11.61 -8.32 11.59
C ARG A 25 -10.99 -7.13 10.85
N THR A 26 -11.37 -6.91 9.61
CA THR A 26 -10.80 -5.84 8.79
C THR A 26 -11.09 -4.45 9.38
N ASP A 27 -12.29 -4.22 9.85
CA ASP A 27 -12.70 -2.95 10.48
C ASP A 27 -11.96 -2.70 11.81
N ASP A 28 -11.78 -3.73 12.65
CA ASP A 28 -10.98 -3.66 13.88
C ASP A 28 -9.50 -3.39 13.56
N LEU A 29 -8.94 -4.09 12.56
CA LEU A 29 -7.55 -3.91 12.12
C LEU A 29 -7.30 -2.47 11.66
N GLY A 30 -8.26 -1.89 10.92
CA GLY A 30 -8.21 -0.50 10.46
C GLY A 30 -8.26 0.53 11.59
N ALA A 31 -8.90 0.19 12.71
CA ALA A 31 -9.01 1.08 13.87
C ALA A 31 -7.69 1.21 14.64
N LEU A 32 -6.86 0.16 14.70
CA LEU A 32 -5.66 0.12 15.53
C LEU A 32 -4.65 1.25 15.23
N PRO A 33 -4.27 1.54 13.96
CA PRO A 33 -3.35 2.63 13.71
C PRO A 33 -3.97 4.02 13.98
N ILE A 34 -5.30 4.19 13.87
CA ILE A 34 -5.98 5.43 14.26
C ILE A 34 -5.87 5.62 15.78
N GLN A 35 -6.19 4.58 16.55
CA GLN A 35 -6.07 4.61 18.00
C GLN A 35 -4.63 4.91 18.44
N ALA A 36 -3.65 4.27 17.79
CA ALA A 36 -2.25 4.55 18.08
C ALA A 36 -1.84 6.00 17.78
N LEU A 37 -2.38 6.64 16.73
CA LEU A 37 -2.18 8.07 16.50
C LEU A 37 -2.77 8.91 17.63
N MET A 38 -3.95 8.54 18.14
CA MET A 38 -4.59 9.24 19.27
C MET A 38 -3.75 9.13 20.53
N ASP A 39 -3.27 7.95 20.86
CA ASP A 39 -2.45 7.70 22.05
C ASP A 39 -1.10 8.45 21.99
N ARG A 40 -0.51 8.57 20.79
CA ARG A 40 0.77 9.25 20.56
C ARG A 40 0.66 10.76 20.56
N ASN A 41 -0.53 11.31 20.30
CA ASN A 41 -0.78 12.74 20.16
C ASN A 41 -1.89 13.21 21.11
N PRO A 42 -1.71 13.09 22.46
CA PRO A 42 -2.75 13.38 23.45
C PRO A 42 -3.15 14.87 23.51
N GLY A 43 -2.37 15.76 22.91
CA GLY A 43 -2.67 17.20 22.83
C GLY A 43 -3.61 17.58 21.67
N VAL A 44 -3.97 16.65 20.81
CA VAL A 44 -4.85 16.90 19.66
C VAL A 44 -6.31 16.91 20.12
N ASP A 45 -7.04 17.93 19.71
CA ASP A 45 -8.50 17.91 19.77
C ASP A 45 -9.02 17.02 18.61
N TRP A 46 -9.36 15.79 18.91
CA TRP A 46 -9.80 14.81 17.92
C TRP A 46 -11.17 15.11 17.33
N ALA A 47 -11.96 16.00 17.96
CA ALA A 47 -13.18 16.51 17.36
C ALA A 47 -12.94 17.50 16.23
N ALA A 48 -11.74 18.05 16.14
CA ALA A 48 -11.32 18.95 15.05
C ALA A 48 -10.86 18.20 13.79
N VAL A 49 -10.87 16.87 13.77
CA VAL A 49 -10.55 16.10 12.55
C VAL A 49 -11.70 16.26 11.55
N ASP A 50 -11.41 16.85 10.40
CA ASP A 50 -12.40 17.16 9.38
C ASP A 50 -12.90 15.90 8.65
N ASP A 51 -12.00 14.92 8.38
CA ASP A 51 -12.38 13.66 7.72
C ASP A 51 -11.32 12.57 7.91
N VAL A 52 -11.75 11.30 7.78
CA VAL A 52 -10.90 10.12 7.73
C VAL A 52 -10.99 9.50 6.34
N LEU A 53 -9.91 9.55 5.57
CA LEU A 53 -9.84 8.94 4.25
C LEU A 53 -9.03 7.64 4.29
N TYR A 54 -9.69 6.51 4.09
CA TYR A 54 -9.02 5.20 4.11
C TYR A 54 -9.14 4.47 2.77
N GLY A 55 -8.00 3.96 2.30
CA GLY A 55 -7.94 3.05 1.18
C GLY A 55 -8.40 1.64 1.57
N CYS A 56 -9.28 1.03 0.75
CA CYS A 56 -9.64 -0.37 0.83
C CYS A 56 -10.08 -0.86 -0.54
N ALA A 57 -9.51 -1.97 -1.02
CA ALA A 57 -9.77 -2.46 -2.36
C ALA A 57 -10.94 -3.44 -2.41
N ASN A 58 -11.10 -4.32 -1.43
CA ASN A 58 -12.10 -5.39 -1.49
C ASN A 58 -13.52 -4.86 -1.27
N GLN A 59 -13.86 -4.37 -0.10
CA GLN A 59 -15.17 -3.87 0.30
C GLN A 59 -16.34 -4.87 0.16
N ALA A 60 -16.05 -6.17 0.07
CA ALA A 60 -17.07 -7.21 -0.11
C ALA A 60 -17.48 -7.92 1.19
N GLY A 61 -16.64 -7.85 2.22
CA GLY A 61 -16.82 -8.54 3.50
C GLY A 61 -16.99 -7.58 4.68
N GLU A 62 -16.17 -7.76 5.70
CA GLU A 62 -16.16 -6.95 6.93
C GLU A 62 -15.71 -5.50 6.68
N ASP A 63 -15.10 -5.25 5.54
CA ASP A 63 -14.67 -3.98 4.98
C ASP A 63 -15.79 -3.24 4.22
N ASN A 64 -17.00 -3.78 4.16
CA ASN A 64 -18.15 -3.11 3.57
C ASN A 64 -18.64 -1.94 4.44
N ARG A 65 -19.62 -1.19 3.95
CA ARG A 65 -20.25 -0.06 4.65
C ARG A 65 -19.28 1.02 5.10
N ASN A 66 -18.36 1.38 4.21
CA ASN A 66 -17.39 2.46 4.47
C ASN A 66 -16.48 2.14 5.66
N VAL A 67 -15.50 1.28 5.41
CA VAL A 67 -14.56 0.81 6.45
C VAL A 67 -13.80 1.97 7.11
N ALA A 68 -13.59 3.10 6.42
CA ALA A 68 -12.99 4.30 7.02
C ALA A 68 -13.81 4.81 8.20
N ARG A 69 -15.13 4.96 8.01
CA ARG A 69 -16.03 5.40 9.08
C ARG A 69 -16.15 4.36 10.19
N MET A 70 -16.19 3.06 9.83
CA MET A 70 -16.22 1.98 10.83
C MET A 70 -14.96 2.00 11.70
N ALA A 71 -13.78 2.07 11.09
CA ALA A 71 -12.50 2.15 11.78
C ALA A 71 -12.38 3.40 12.67
N ALA A 72 -12.83 4.56 12.20
CA ALA A 72 -12.85 5.80 12.97
C ALA A 72 -13.67 5.67 14.26
N LEU A 73 -14.88 5.10 14.18
CA LEU A 73 -15.74 4.87 15.34
C LEU A 73 -15.16 3.83 16.30
N LEU A 74 -14.63 2.72 15.77
CA LEU A 74 -14.03 1.65 16.55
C LEU A 74 -12.74 2.10 17.26
N ALA A 75 -12.01 3.03 16.66
CA ALA A 75 -10.85 3.65 17.27
C ALA A 75 -11.21 4.63 18.42
N GLY A 76 -12.46 5.01 18.54
CA GLY A 76 -12.92 5.95 19.57
C GLY A 76 -12.84 7.42 19.17
N LEU A 77 -12.72 7.74 17.89
CA LEU A 77 -12.88 9.12 17.42
C LEU A 77 -14.31 9.62 17.73
N PRO A 78 -14.48 10.93 17.99
CA PRO A 78 -15.79 11.54 18.20
C PRO A 78 -16.77 11.21 17.06
N ILE A 79 -18.04 11.05 17.39
CA ILE A 79 -19.09 10.66 16.42
C ILE A 79 -19.30 11.69 15.31
N ASP A 80 -18.88 12.91 15.53
CA ASP A 80 -19.00 14.00 14.55
C ASP A 80 -17.91 13.92 13.46
N VAL A 81 -16.84 13.15 13.68
CA VAL A 81 -15.77 12.97 12.67
C VAL A 81 -16.22 12.04 11.56
N PRO A 82 -16.40 12.49 10.33
CA PRO A 82 -16.83 11.66 9.21
C PRO A 82 -15.72 10.71 8.73
N GLY A 83 -16.02 9.91 7.70
CA GLY A 83 -15.02 9.07 7.06
C GLY A 83 -15.48 8.63 5.69
N ALA A 84 -14.54 8.46 4.75
CA ALA A 84 -14.80 7.98 3.41
C ALA A 84 -13.77 6.94 2.97
N THR A 85 -14.27 5.85 2.36
CA THR A 85 -13.42 4.79 1.82
C THR A 85 -13.09 5.09 0.35
N ILE A 86 -11.81 5.08 0.02
CA ILE A 86 -11.30 5.27 -1.34
C ILE A 86 -10.90 3.92 -1.93
N ASN A 87 -11.36 3.64 -3.15
CA ASN A 87 -10.94 2.49 -3.92
C ASN A 87 -10.25 2.91 -5.22
N ARG A 88 -8.94 2.82 -5.22
CA ARG A 88 -8.07 2.82 -6.40
C ARG A 88 -7.23 1.54 -6.38
N LEU A 89 -7.85 0.39 -6.04
CA LEU A 89 -7.19 -0.90 -5.89
C LEU A 89 -5.89 -0.76 -5.06
N CYS A 90 -4.76 -1.26 -5.56
CA CYS A 90 -3.46 -1.20 -4.86
C CYS A 90 -3.06 0.22 -4.42
N GLY A 91 -3.44 1.25 -5.19
CA GLY A 91 -3.09 2.66 -4.95
C GLY A 91 -3.97 3.39 -3.93
N SER A 92 -4.99 2.72 -3.37
CA SER A 92 -6.02 3.36 -2.54
C SER A 92 -5.46 4.15 -1.35
N GLY A 93 -4.51 3.57 -0.60
CA GLY A 93 -3.91 4.25 0.56
C GLY A 93 -3.08 5.47 0.17
N LEU A 94 -2.35 5.43 -0.94
CA LEU A 94 -1.58 6.58 -1.40
C LEU A 94 -2.49 7.68 -1.94
N ASP A 95 -3.60 7.30 -2.60
CA ASP A 95 -4.62 8.23 -3.05
C ASP A 95 -5.34 8.90 -1.87
N ALA A 96 -5.59 8.17 -0.79
CA ALA A 96 -6.12 8.73 0.46
C ALA A 96 -5.21 9.83 1.03
N VAL A 97 -3.89 9.57 1.13
CA VAL A 97 -2.90 10.56 1.58
C VAL A 97 -2.88 11.80 0.68
N GLY A 98 -2.83 11.59 -0.64
CA GLY A 98 -2.81 12.70 -1.58
C GLY A 98 -4.11 13.50 -1.63
N SER A 99 -5.27 12.84 -1.43
CA SER A 99 -6.58 13.50 -1.39
C SER A 99 -6.76 14.32 -0.13
N ALA A 100 -6.35 13.80 1.04
CA ALA A 100 -6.30 14.57 2.28
C ALA A 100 -5.40 15.80 2.15
N ALA A 101 -4.22 15.64 1.56
CA ALA A 101 -3.32 16.78 1.31
C ALA A 101 -3.94 17.83 0.36
N ARG A 102 -4.73 17.41 -0.63
CA ARG A 102 -5.45 18.36 -1.51
C ARG A 102 -6.52 19.12 -0.76
N ALA A 103 -7.35 18.46 0.05
CA ALA A 103 -8.37 19.10 0.87
C ALA A 103 -7.76 20.15 1.84
N ILE A 104 -6.63 19.84 2.47
CA ILE A 104 -5.91 20.80 3.31
C ILE A 104 -5.38 21.99 2.46
N ARG A 105 -4.79 21.71 1.31
CA ARG A 105 -4.22 22.78 0.45
C ARG A 105 -5.25 23.70 -0.16
N THR A 106 -6.47 23.22 -0.40
CA THR A 106 -7.60 24.04 -0.89
C THR A 106 -8.29 24.81 0.23
N GLY A 107 -8.02 24.46 1.49
CA GLY A 107 -8.66 25.08 2.65
C GLY A 107 -10.03 24.49 3.00
N GLU A 108 -10.40 23.37 2.39
CA GLU A 108 -11.62 22.61 2.72
C GLU A 108 -11.49 21.82 4.02
N ALA A 109 -10.25 21.51 4.42
CA ALA A 109 -9.91 20.82 5.66
C ALA A 109 -8.67 21.43 6.29
N ALA A 110 -8.49 21.25 7.60
CA ALA A 110 -7.33 21.71 8.36
C ALA A 110 -6.56 20.54 9.01
N LEU A 111 -7.26 19.52 9.46
CA LEU A 111 -6.73 18.33 10.14
C LEU A 111 -7.43 17.08 9.63
N MET A 112 -6.67 16.11 9.15
CA MET A 112 -7.21 14.90 8.54
C MET A 112 -6.44 13.64 8.95
N ILE A 113 -7.12 12.53 8.98
CA ILE A 113 -6.49 11.20 9.01
C ILE A 113 -6.60 10.59 7.62
N ALA A 114 -5.47 10.10 7.09
CA ALA A 114 -5.44 9.36 5.84
C ALA A 114 -4.70 8.03 6.03
N GLY A 115 -5.14 7.00 5.32
CA GLY A 115 -4.51 5.70 5.49
C GLY A 115 -5.13 4.62 4.63
N GLY A 116 -5.21 3.43 5.19
CA GLY A 116 -5.91 2.32 4.55
C GLY A 116 -5.74 1.01 5.30
N VAL A 117 -6.59 0.06 4.93
CA VAL A 117 -6.64 -1.29 5.49
C VAL A 117 -6.95 -2.29 4.40
N GLU A 118 -6.38 -3.47 4.52
CA GLU A 118 -6.78 -4.65 3.76
C GLU A 118 -6.58 -5.89 4.63
N SER A 119 -7.59 -6.76 4.70
CA SER A 119 -7.42 -8.12 5.18
C SER A 119 -7.78 -9.09 4.06
N MET A 120 -6.76 -9.54 3.35
CA MET A 120 -6.96 -10.48 2.27
C MET A 120 -7.24 -11.89 2.78
N SER A 121 -6.84 -12.20 4.02
CA SER A 121 -7.19 -13.46 4.69
C SER A 121 -8.69 -13.59 4.98
N ARG A 122 -9.38 -12.47 5.17
CA ARG A 122 -10.81 -12.42 5.51
C ARG A 122 -11.71 -12.02 4.34
N ALA A 123 -11.14 -11.94 3.16
CA ALA A 123 -11.90 -11.69 1.93
C ALA A 123 -12.95 -12.80 1.73
N PRO A 124 -14.23 -12.47 1.60
CA PRO A 124 -15.29 -13.45 1.58
C PRO A 124 -15.46 -14.13 0.22
N PHE A 125 -16.12 -15.26 0.21
CA PHE A 125 -16.76 -15.77 -0.99
C PHE A 125 -18.01 -14.95 -1.32
N VAL A 126 -18.23 -14.68 -2.61
CA VAL A 126 -19.40 -13.97 -3.12
C VAL A 126 -20.10 -14.76 -4.21
N MET A 127 -21.40 -14.57 -4.30
CA MET A 127 -22.28 -15.32 -5.20
C MET A 127 -23.23 -14.34 -5.90
N PRO A 128 -23.37 -14.38 -7.24
CA PRO A 128 -24.35 -13.56 -7.94
C PRO A 128 -25.79 -14.00 -7.59
N LYS A 129 -26.72 -13.11 -7.81
CA LYS A 129 -28.14 -13.52 -7.83
C LYS A 129 -28.43 -14.38 -9.06
N ALA A 130 -29.35 -15.31 -8.93
CA ALA A 130 -29.82 -16.10 -10.05
C ALA A 130 -30.44 -15.19 -11.13
N GLU A 131 -30.09 -15.43 -12.39
CA GLU A 131 -30.63 -14.67 -13.53
C GLU A 131 -32.01 -15.14 -13.97
N SER A 132 -32.42 -16.36 -13.55
CA SER A 132 -33.72 -16.96 -13.86
C SER A 132 -34.33 -17.62 -12.64
N ALA A 133 -35.68 -17.72 -12.63
CA ALA A 133 -36.40 -18.51 -11.66
C ALA A 133 -35.99 -19.99 -11.76
N PHE A 134 -35.97 -20.67 -10.60
CA PHE A 134 -35.60 -22.09 -10.49
C PHE A 134 -34.23 -22.47 -11.05
N SER A 135 -33.27 -21.52 -11.03
CA SER A 135 -31.88 -21.79 -11.43
C SER A 135 -31.32 -22.98 -10.65
N ARG A 136 -30.67 -23.92 -11.34
CA ARG A 136 -30.05 -25.12 -10.76
C ARG A 136 -28.53 -25.02 -10.62
N SER A 137 -27.95 -23.89 -11.01
CA SER A 137 -26.52 -23.62 -10.90
C SER A 137 -26.28 -22.20 -10.40
N ASN A 138 -25.18 -22.00 -9.67
CA ASN A 138 -24.71 -20.70 -9.28
C ASN A 138 -23.17 -20.72 -9.20
N ALA A 139 -22.53 -19.58 -9.47
CA ALA A 139 -21.11 -19.43 -9.35
C ALA A 139 -20.77 -18.84 -7.97
N VAL A 140 -19.69 -19.34 -7.36
CA VAL A 140 -19.11 -18.77 -6.13
C VAL A 140 -17.71 -18.28 -6.49
N TYR A 141 -17.40 -17.05 -6.11
CA TYR A 141 -16.10 -16.41 -6.36
C TYR A 141 -15.39 -16.12 -5.06
N ASP A 142 -14.11 -16.45 -5.00
CA ASP A 142 -13.20 -15.98 -3.96
C ASP A 142 -12.84 -14.52 -4.27
N THR A 143 -12.95 -13.63 -3.27
CA THR A 143 -12.64 -12.20 -3.44
C THR A 143 -11.25 -11.83 -2.95
N THR A 144 -10.45 -12.79 -2.50
CA THR A 144 -9.08 -12.57 -2.01
C THR A 144 -8.21 -11.88 -3.05
N ILE A 145 -8.24 -12.38 -4.30
CA ILE A 145 -7.49 -11.84 -5.43
C ILE A 145 -8.17 -12.23 -6.74
N GLY A 146 -7.96 -11.45 -7.79
CA GLY A 146 -8.42 -11.79 -9.14
C GLY A 146 -9.82 -11.24 -9.48
N TRP A 147 -10.30 -11.70 -10.62
CA TRP A 147 -11.55 -11.23 -11.22
C TRP A 147 -12.76 -11.98 -10.68
N ARG A 148 -13.84 -11.23 -10.42
CA ARG A 148 -15.18 -11.73 -10.10
C ARG A 148 -16.22 -10.91 -10.86
N PHE A 149 -17.37 -11.51 -11.19
CA PHE A 149 -18.45 -10.85 -11.95
C PHE A 149 -17.93 -10.17 -13.24
N VAL A 150 -17.17 -10.91 -14.03
CA VAL A 150 -16.45 -10.39 -15.21
C VAL A 150 -17.41 -9.74 -16.21
N ASN A 151 -17.19 -8.46 -16.50
CA ASN A 151 -17.88 -7.75 -17.57
C ASN A 151 -17.43 -8.27 -18.94
N ARG A 152 -18.39 -8.67 -19.81
CA ARG A 152 -18.11 -9.25 -21.13
C ARG A 152 -17.41 -8.27 -22.07
N LEU A 153 -17.78 -6.98 -22.03
CA LEU A 153 -17.14 -5.94 -22.86
C LEU A 153 -15.71 -5.67 -22.40
N MET A 154 -15.49 -5.63 -21.07
CA MET A 154 -14.15 -5.50 -20.51
C MET A 154 -13.24 -6.63 -20.95
N ARG A 155 -13.71 -7.88 -20.88
CA ARG A 155 -12.99 -9.06 -21.37
C ARG A 155 -12.64 -8.95 -22.85
N ALA A 156 -13.60 -8.53 -23.67
CA ALA A 156 -13.43 -8.46 -25.13
C ALA A 156 -12.47 -7.34 -25.55
N GLN A 157 -12.48 -6.20 -24.85
CA GLN A 157 -11.71 -5.01 -25.26
C GLN A 157 -10.30 -4.96 -24.64
N TYR A 158 -10.15 -5.41 -23.40
CA TYR A 158 -8.92 -5.20 -22.62
C TYR A 158 -8.35 -6.47 -21.99
N GLY A 159 -9.06 -7.59 -22.10
CA GLY A 159 -8.68 -8.82 -21.41
C GLY A 159 -9.05 -8.80 -19.92
N ILE A 160 -8.76 -9.91 -19.26
CA ILE A 160 -8.97 -10.11 -17.82
C ILE A 160 -7.80 -10.87 -17.23
N ASP A 161 -6.58 -10.56 -17.66
CA ASP A 161 -5.37 -11.19 -17.18
C ASP A 161 -5.32 -11.09 -15.64
N SER A 162 -4.92 -12.17 -15.01
CA SER A 162 -4.62 -12.17 -13.58
C SER A 162 -3.40 -11.30 -13.29
N MET A 163 -3.20 -10.90 -12.05
CA MET A 163 -2.04 -10.05 -11.70
C MET A 163 -0.70 -10.70 -12.07
N PRO A 164 -0.47 -12.01 -11.82
CA PRO A 164 0.76 -12.67 -12.30
C PRO A 164 0.89 -12.69 -13.83
N GLU A 165 -0.21 -12.88 -14.59
CA GLU A 165 -0.19 -12.80 -16.06
C GLU A 165 0.23 -11.42 -16.54
N THR A 166 -0.27 -10.33 -15.90
CA THR A 166 0.18 -8.97 -16.24
C THR A 166 1.67 -8.77 -15.97
N ALA A 167 2.23 -9.43 -14.95
CA ALA A 167 3.66 -9.37 -14.66
C ALA A 167 4.50 -10.14 -15.70
N GLU A 168 4.03 -11.30 -16.18
CA GLU A 168 4.65 -12.00 -17.31
C GLU A 168 4.60 -11.15 -18.60
N ASN A 169 3.47 -10.50 -18.86
CA ASN A 169 3.36 -9.58 -20.01
C ASN A 169 4.39 -8.45 -19.92
N VAL A 170 4.62 -7.90 -18.73
CA VAL A 170 5.67 -6.89 -18.52
C VAL A 170 7.06 -7.49 -18.70
N ALA A 171 7.30 -8.71 -18.20
CA ALA A 171 8.59 -9.38 -18.39
C ALA A 171 8.90 -9.60 -19.86
N ASP A 172 7.92 -10.07 -20.63
CA ASP A 172 8.05 -10.32 -22.07
C ASP A 172 8.23 -9.00 -22.86
N ASP A 173 7.36 -8.01 -22.66
CA ASP A 173 7.35 -6.76 -23.43
C ASP A 173 8.60 -5.88 -23.13
N PHE A 174 9.15 -5.94 -21.92
CA PHE A 174 10.30 -5.13 -21.48
C PHE A 174 11.61 -5.94 -21.35
N GLY A 175 11.62 -7.21 -21.74
CA GLY A 175 12.83 -8.05 -21.73
C GLY A 175 13.41 -8.24 -20.32
N ILE A 176 12.56 -8.51 -19.32
CA ILE A 176 12.99 -8.69 -17.93
C ILE A 176 13.24 -10.17 -17.64
N GLU A 177 14.50 -10.55 -17.61
CA GLU A 177 14.92 -11.93 -17.40
C GLU A 177 14.62 -12.42 -15.97
N ARG A 178 14.36 -13.72 -15.83
CA ARG A 178 14.09 -14.41 -14.57
C ARG A 178 15.20 -14.16 -13.52
N GLU A 179 16.44 -14.23 -13.90
CA GLU A 179 17.55 -14.05 -12.99
C GLU A 179 17.61 -12.64 -12.41
N ALA A 180 17.30 -11.61 -13.19
CA ALA A 180 17.21 -10.24 -12.71
C ALA A 180 16.06 -10.10 -11.68
N GLN A 181 14.92 -10.74 -11.95
CA GLN A 181 13.79 -10.76 -11.03
C GLN A 181 14.17 -11.43 -9.69
N ASP A 182 14.86 -12.56 -9.73
CA ASP A 182 15.28 -13.27 -8.51
C ASP A 182 16.35 -12.48 -7.72
N ARG A 183 17.25 -11.74 -8.40
CA ARG A 183 18.20 -10.82 -7.76
C ARG A 183 17.48 -9.69 -7.02
N LEU A 184 16.50 -9.05 -7.64
CA LEU A 184 15.71 -8.00 -6.99
C LEU A 184 14.95 -8.56 -5.77
N ALA A 185 14.35 -9.74 -5.91
CA ALA A 185 13.63 -10.40 -4.81
C ALA A 185 14.56 -10.71 -3.63
N LEU A 186 15.75 -11.24 -3.89
CA LEU A 186 16.76 -11.49 -2.86
C LEU A 186 17.17 -10.20 -2.16
N ALA A 187 17.45 -9.13 -2.93
CA ALA A 187 17.82 -7.83 -2.37
C ALA A 187 16.72 -7.25 -1.48
N SER A 188 15.44 -7.36 -1.91
CA SER A 188 14.30 -6.94 -1.12
C SER A 188 14.23 -7.67 0.22
N GLN A 189 14.39 -9.01 0.24
CA GLN A 189 14.40 -9.81 1.46
C GLN A 189 15.57 -9.44 2.38
N GLN A 190 16.78 -9.31 1.86
CA GLN A 190 17.97 -8.95 2.63
C GLN A 190 17.82 -7.57 3.27
N ARG A 191 17.32 -6.58 2.52
CA ARG A 191 17.08 -5.22 3.00
C ARG A 191 16.00 -5.20 4.10
N ALA A 192 14.90 -5.95 3.95
CA ALA A 192 13.84 -6.04 4.95
C ALA A 192 14.33 -6.68 6.25
N VAL A 193 15.04 -7.79 6.17
CA VAL A 193 15.62 -8.46 7.34
C VAL A 193 16.60 -7.55 8.06
N ALA A 194 17.49 -6.88 7.34
CA ALA A 194 18.45 -5.94 7.92
C ALA A 194 17.75 -4.75 8.60
N ALA A 195 16.72 -4.17 7.97
CA ALA A 195 15.95 -3.07 8.53
C ALA A 195 15.17 -3.50 9.79
N GLN A 196 14.63 -4.71 9.81
CA GLN A 196 13.94 -5.26 10.97
C GLN A 196 14.91 -5.50 12.14
N GLN A 197 16.07 -6.08 11.87
CA GLN A 197 17.12 -6.29 12.89
C GLN A 197 17.67 -4.98 13.44
N ALA A 198 17.80 -3.96 12.61
CA ALA A 198 18.24 -2.63 13.01
C ALA A 198 17.15 -1.81 13.75
N GLY A 199 15.93 -2.35 13.93
CA GLY A 199 14.80 -1.68 14.57
C GLY A 199 14.17 -0.54 13.75
N HIS A 200 14.51 -0.43 12.46
CA HIS A 200 13.98 0.64 11.60
C HIS A 200 12.47 0.51 11.39
N LEU A 201 12.00 -0.71 11.16
CA LEU A 201 10.58 -0.99 10.94
C LEU A 201 9.77 -0.92 12.25
N ALA A 202 10.36 -1.27 13.39
CA ALA A 202 9.70 -1.22 14.69
C ALA A 202 9.20 0.19 15.05
N ALA A 203 9.91 1.24 14.59
CA ALA A 203 9.54 2.63 14.87
C ALA A 203 8.23 3.08 14.18
N GLU A 204 7.79 2.37 13.15
CA GLU A 204 6.56 2.65 12.41
C GLU A 204 5.44 1.64 12.69
N ILE A 205 5.67 0.65 13.58
CA ILE A 205 4.72 -0.43 13.87
C ILE A 205 4.07 -0.25 15.24
N VAL A 206 2.74 -0.28 15.27
CA VAL A 206 1.97 -0.51 16.50
C VAL A 206 1.74 -2.01 16.65
N PRO A 207 2.15 -2.64 17.78
CA PRO A 207 1.90 -4.05 18.01
C PRO A 207 0.41 -4.37 18.10
N VAL A 208 0.01 -5.53 17.56
CA VAL A 208 -1.38 -6.00 17.55
C VAL A 208 -1.55 -7.14 18.55
N ALA A 209 -2.44 -6.95 19.53
CA ALA A 209 -2.82 -7.99 20.46
C ALA A 209 -3.84 -8.93 19.80
N VAL A 210 -3.42 -10.13 19.45
CA VAL A 210 -4.26 -11.13 18.78
C VAL A 210 -4.88 -12.08 19.81
N PRO A 211 -6.21 -12.04 20.01
CA PRO A 211 -6.90 -12.90 20.96
C PRO A 211 -6.66 -14.39 20.65
N GLN A 212 -6.46 -15.18 21.68
CA GLN A 212 -6.31 -16.62 21.58
C GLN A 212 -7.58 -17.33 22.06
N LYS A 213 -7.84 -18.54 21.55
CA LYS A 213 -8.97 -19.37 22.03
C LYS A 213 -8.87 -19.70 23.51
N LYS A 214 -7.65 -19.78 24.02
CA LYS A 214 -7.30 -20.03 25.44
C LYS A 214 -6.03 -19.27 25.78
N GLY A 215 -5.97 -18.69 26.98
CA GLY A 215 -4.81 -17.95 27.46
C GLY A 215 -4.84 -16.48 27.11
N GLU A 216 -3.70 -15.81 27.25
CA GLU A 216 -3.53 -14.39 26.97
C GLU A 216 -3.40 -14.13 25.47
N ALA A 217 -3.67 -12.89 25.05
CA ALA A 217 -3.48 -12.46 23.68
C ALA A 217 -1.99 -12.51 23.30
N VAL A 218 -1.70 -12.95 22.08
CA VAL A 218 -0.34 -12.92 21.53
C VAL A 218 -0.09 -11.56 20.89
N LEU A 219 1.01 -10.92 21.30
CA LEU A 219 1.42 -9.64 20.76
C LEU A 219 2.22 -9.85 19.47
N VAL A 220 1.68 -9.42 18.32
CA VAL A 220 2.34 -9.44 17.02
C VAL A 220 2.94 -8.05 16.79
N ALA A 221 4.28 -7.97 16.78
CA ALA A 221 5.03 -6.70 16.73
C ALA A 221 5.98 -6.59 15.53
N HIS A 222 6.02 -7.59 14.66
CA HIS A 222 6.94 -7.66 13.52
C HIS A 222 6.20 -8.07 12.26
N ASP A 223 6.67 -7.59 11.12
CA ASP A 223 6.21 -8.06 9.81
C ASP A 223 6.51 -9.55 9.68
N GLU A 224 5.50 -10.33 9.30
CA GLU A 224 5.57 -11.80 9.29
C GLU A 224 6.14 -12.36 7.98
N HIS A 225 6.13 -11.56 6.92
CA HIS A 225 6.45 -12.02 5.57
C HIS A 225 7.95 -12.10 5.24
N PRO A 226 8.86 -11.25 5.80
CA PRO A 226 10.30 -11.33 5.53
C PRO A 226 10.88 -12.70 5.87
N ARG A 227 11.70 -13.25 4.98
CA ARG A 227 12.30 -14.59 5.15
C ARG A 227 13.70 -14.68 4.57
N ALA A 228 14.54 -15.50 5.15
CA ALA A 228 15.83 -15.85 4.57
C ALA A 228 15.63 -16.66 3.28
N THR A 229 16.36 -16.29 2.23
CA THR A 229 16.36 -16.98 0.93
C THR A 229 17.73 -16.83 0.25
N SER A 230 17.93 -17.52 -0.87
CA SER A 230 19.14 -17.40 -1.71
C SER A 230 18.76 -17.46 -3.19
N LEU A 231 19.68 -17.07 -4.09
CA LEU A 231 19.45 -17.18 -5.53
C LEU A 231 19.17 -18.63 -5.96
N GLU A 232 19.88 -19.60 -5.37
CA GLU A 232 19.68 -21.02 -5.66
C GLU A 232 18.29 -21.50 -5.22
N ALA A 233 17.78 -21.00 -4.09
CA ALA A 233 16.44 -21.32 -3.63
C ALA A 233 15.37 -20.70 -4.54
N LEU A 234 15.55 -19.44 -4.93
CA LEU A 234 14.65 -18.72 -5.85
C LEU A 234 14.63 -19.38 -7.23
N ALA A 235 15.79 -19.73 -7.79
CA ALA A 235 15.91 -20.36 -9.11
C ALA A 235 15.18 -21.71 -9.23
N ARG A 236 14.98 -22.44 -8.12
CA ARG A 236 14.23 -23.71 -8.08
C ARG A 236 12.72 -23.53 -8.11
N LEU A 237 12.21 -22.32 -7.90
CA LEU A 237 10.78 -22.08 -7.90
C LEU A 237 10.24 -22.13 -9.33
N LYS A 238 9.09 -22.77 -9.48
CA LYS A 238 8.38 -22.88 -10.75
C LYS A 238 7.63 -21.57 -11.06
N GLY A 239 7.46 -21.28 -12.36
CA GLY A 239 6.55 -20.23 -12.82
C GLY A 239 5.13 -20.49 -12.32
N ILE A 240 4.43 -19.44 -11.88
CA ILE A 240 3.07 -19.54 -11.34
C ILE A 240 1.99 -19.28 -12.41
N VAL A 241 2.38 -18.79 -13.57
CA VAL A 241 1.48 -18.53 -14.72
C VAL A 241 1.60 -19.65 -15.75
N ARG A 242 2.83 -19.91 -16.17
CA ARG A 242 3.15 -20.91 -17.21
C ARG A 242 4.43 -21.68 -16.82
N PRO A 243 4.62 -22.92 -17.30
CA PRO A 243 5.76 -23.76 -16.88
C PRO A 243 7.13 -23.12 -17.11
N ASP A 244 7.29 -22.39 -18.22
CA ASP A 244 8.49 -21.64 -18.65
C ASP A 244 8.43 -20.15 -18.24
N GLY A 245 7.48 -19.75 -17.40
CA GLY A 245 7.31 -18.37 -16.94
C GLY A 245 8.40 -17.92 -15.99
N SER A 246 8.58 -16.60 -15.94
CA SER A 246 9.60 -15.95 -15.12
C SER A 246 9.07 -15.54 -13.74
N VAL A 247 7.75 -15.33 -13.62
CA VAL A 247 7.10 -14.91 -12.37
C VAL A 247 6.87 -16.11 -11.45
N THR A 248 7.33 -16.02 -10.22
CA THR A 248 7.25 -17.09 -9.21
C THR A 248 6.73 -16.58 -7.89
N ALA A 249 6.40 -17.46 -6.97
CA ALA A 249 6.05 -17.10 -5.58
C ALA A 249 7.23 -16.45 -4.81
N GLY A 250 8.46 -16.52 -5.33
CA GLY A 250 9.65 -15.94 -4.70
C GLY A 250 9.93 -14.51 -5.16
N ASN A 251 9.48 -14.11 -6.36
CA ASN A 251 9.72 -12.80 -6.95
C ASN A 251 8.43 -11.99 -7.18
N ALA A 252 7.36 -12.39 -6.49
CA ALA A 252 6.08 -11.69 -6.40
C ALA A 252 5.81 -11.26 -4.95
N SER A 253 5.04 -10.20 -4.76
CA SER A 253 4.53 -9.83 -3.44
C SER A 253 3.54 -10.87 -2.91
N GLY A 254 3.37 -10.91 -1.60
CA GLY A 254 2.41 -11.81 -0.97
C GLY A 254 0.98 -11.29 -0.98
N VAL A 255 0.07 -12.19 -0.59
CA VAL A 255 -1.30 -11.88 -0.17
C VAL A 255 -1.25 -11.63 1.33
N ASN A 256 -1.68 -10.47 1.80
CA ASN A 256 -1.34 -9.99 3.13
C ASN A 256 -2.48 -9.23 3.82
N ASP A 257 -2.35 -9.10 5.14
CA ASP A 257 -3.23 -8.35 6.02
C ASP A 257 -2.46 -7.18 6.64
N GLY A 258 -3.06 -5.99 6.74
CA GLY A 258 -2.42 -4.85 7.38
C GLY A 258 -3.22 -3.56 7.28
N ALA A 259 -2.88 -2.62 8.15
CA ALA A 259 -3.45 -1.28 8.18
C ALA A 259 -2.39 -0.21 8.46
N CYS A 260 -2.64 1.01 8.00
CA CYS A 260 -1.75 2.15 8.17
C CYS A 260 -2.57 3.43 8.31
N ALA A 261 -2.15 4.35 9.18
CA ALA A 261 -2.75 5.67 9.34
C ALA A 261 -1.68 6.76 9.44
N LEU A 262 -1.98 7.91 8.85
CA LEU A 262 -1.17 9.12 8.91
C LEU A 262 -2.05 10.28 9.37
N LEU A 263 -1.51 11.13 10.24
CA LEU A 263 -2.12 12.38 10.67
C LEU A 263 -1.57 13.51 9.80
N LEU A 264 -2.46 14.17 9.06
CA LEU A 264 -2.13 15.29 8.18
C LEU A 264 -2.73 16.58 8.72
N ALA A 265 -1.95 17.66 8.67
CA ALA A 265 -2.38 18.98 9.11
C ALA A 265 -1.89 20.10 8.20
N GLY A 266 -2.68 21.17 8.11
CA GLY A 266 -2.20 22.46 7.63
C GLY A 266 -1.33 23.16 8.69
N GLU A 267 -0.58 24.19 8.29
CA GLU A 267 0.34 24.91 9.21
C GLU A 267 -0.35 25.44 10.49
N ALA A 268 -1.54 26.02 10.32
CA ALA A 268 -2.29 26.58 11.44
C ALA A 268 -2.77 25.50 12.40
N ALA A 269 -3.35 24.40 11.88
CA ALA A 269 -3.80 23.28 12.67
C ALA A 269 -2.63 22.57 13.37
N ALA A 270 -1.50 22.39 12.69
CA ALA A 270 -0.31 21.80 13.29
C ALA A 270 0.15 22.62 14.52
N ARG A 271 0.21 23.95 14.40
CA ARG A 271 0.54 24.82 15.55
C ARG A 271 -0.52 24.76 16.66
N GLN A 272 -1.80 24.80 16.29
CA GLN A 272 -2.91 24.78 17.25
C GLN A 272 -2.92 23.52 18.10
N HIS A 273 -2.63 22.37 17.50
CA HIS A 273 -2.65 21.06 18.16
C HIS A 273 -1.27 20.59 18.65
N GLY A 274 -0.24 21.45 18.59
CA GLY A 274 1.11 21.11 19.04
C GLY A 274 1.78 20.00 18.22
N LEU A 275 1.36 19.80 16.97
CA LEU A 275 1.90 18.80 16.06
C LEU A 275 3.21 19.28 15.43
N THR A 276 4.16 18.38 15.30
CA THR A 276 5.43 18.64 14.59
C THR A 276 5.32 18.14 13.14
N PRO A 277 5.31 19.03 12.14
CA PRO A 277 5.41 18.63 10.74
C PRO A 277 6.66 17.79 10.48
N ARG A 278 6.52 16.65 9.82
CA ARG A 278 7.62 15.75 9.48
C ARG A 278 7.92 15.75 7.99
N ALA A 279 6.89 15.73 7.18
CA ALA A 279 7.06 15.80 5.72
C ALA A 279 5.91 16.58 5.08
N ARG A 280 6.25 17.45 4.14
CA ARG A 280 5.28 18.15 3.30
C ARG A 280 4.88 17.27 2.13
N VAL A 281 3.60 17.18 1.83
CA VAL A 281 3.11 16.57 0.59
C VAL A 281 3.25 17.59 -0.54
N VAL A 282 4.24 17.41 -1.40
CA VAL A 282 4.57 18.34 -2.50
C VAL A 282 3.58 18.20 -3.64
N GLY A 283 3.27 16.96 -4.05
CA GLY A 283 2.34 16.70 -5.13
C GLY A 283 2.02 15.22 -5.28
N MET A 284 0.93 14.94 -5.99
CA MET A 284 0.49 13.59 -6.37
C MET A 284 -0.03 13.60 -7.79
N ALA A 285 0.30 12.57 -8.56
CA ALA A 285 -0.23 12.34 -9.90
C ALA A 285 -0.66 10.89 -10.11
N VAL A 286 -1.63 10.70 -10.98
CA VAL A 286 -2.10 9.39 -11.44
C VAL A 286 -2.04 9.35 -12.96
N ALA A 287 -1.86 8.13 -13.50
CA ALA A 287 -1.83 7.90 -14.94
C ALA A 287 -2.47 6.55 -15.28
N GLY A 288 -3.03 6.44 -16.48
CA GLY A 288 -3.54 5.18 -17.03
C GLY A 288 -2.54 4.57 -18.00
N VAL A 289 -2.54 3.24 -18.10
CA VAL A 289 -1.80 2.42 -19.07
C VAL A 289 -2.67 1.26 -19.52
N ALA A 290 -2.25 0.53 -20.54
CA ALA A 290 -2.98 -0.68 -20.96
C ALA A 290 -3.09 -1.69 -19.80
N PRO A 291 -4.29 -2.24 -19.50
CA PRO A 291 -4.52 -3.17 -18.39
C PRO A 291 -3.57 -4.37 -18.37
N ARG A 292 -3.25 -4.94 -19.54
CA ARG A 292 -2.39 -6.12 -19.68
C ARG A 292 -0.93 -5.89 -19.20
N VAL A 293 -0.49 -4.62 -19.16
CA VAL A 293 0.84 -4.21 -18.66
C VAL A 293 0.71 -3.18 -17.53
N MET A 294 -0.25 -3.38 -16.64
CA MET A 294 -0.53 -2.48 -15.52
C MET A 294 0.71 -2.15 -14.69
N GLY A 295 1.69 -3.07 -14.65
CA GLY A 295 2.93 -2.93 -13.90
C GLY A 295 3.77 -1.70 -14.28
N ILE A 296 3.62 -1.20 -15.52
CA ILE A 296 4.36 -0.02 -15.98
C ILE A 296 3.69 1.33 -15.61
N GLY A 297 2.52 1.30 -14.99
CA GLY A 297 1.77 2.49 -14.58
C GLY A 297 2.54 3.52 -13.76
N PRO A 298 3.50 3.14 -12.88
CA PRO A 298 4.36 4.10 -12.18
C PRO A 298 5.10 5.06 -13.09
N VAL A 299 5.56 4.62 -14.25
CA VAL A 299 6.40 5.44 -15.16
C VAL A 299 5.71 6.74 -15.58
N PRO A 300 4.54 6.73 -16.24
CA PRO A 300 3.85 7.96 -16.59
C PRO A 300 3.37 8.74 -15.35
N ALA A 301 3.02 8.08 -14.23
CA ALA A 301 2.63 8.77 -13.01
C ALA A 301 3.80 9.56 -12.39
N VAL A 302 5.00 8.95 -12.33
CA VAL A 302 6.24 9.61 -11.85
C VAL A 302 6.62 10.76 -12.76
N ARG A 303 6.68 10.56 -14.08
CA ARG A 303 6.97 11.63 -15.04
C ARG A 303 6.02 12.82 -14.85
N LYS A 304 4.73 12.54 -14.64
CA LYS A 304 3.71 13.55 -14.44
C LYS A 304 3.86 14.30 -13.11
N VAL A 305 4.09 13.63 -11.99
CA VAL A 305 4.26 14.31 -10.70
C VAL A 305 5.53 15.13 -10.65
N LEU A 306 6.62 14.66 -11.24
CA LEU A 306 7.88 15.41 -11.33
C LEU A 306 7.71 16.69 -12.17
N ALA A 307 7.03 16.59 -13.31
CA ALA A 307 6.71 17.76 -14.12
C ALA A 307 5.82 18.78 -13.37
N GLN A 308 4.81 18.31 -12.62
CA GLN A 308 3.92 19.17 -11.84
C GLN A 308 4.62 19.87 -10.66
N THR A 309 5.63 19.25 -10.09
CA THR A 309 6.37 19.76 -8.92
C THR A 309 7.61 20.56 -9.30
N GLY A 310 8.04 20.49 -10.55
CA GLY A 310 9.29 21.09 -11.03
C GLY A 310 10.53 20.38 -10.50
N LEU A 311 10.39 19.15 -9.99
CA LEU A 311 11.47 18.34 -9.46
C LEU A 311 11.96 17.32 -10.50
N SER A 312 13.18 16.86 -10.34
CA SER A 312 13.78 15.79 -11.13
C SER A 312 13.95 14.51 -10.30
N LEU A 313 14.05 13.37 -10.96
CA LEU A 313 14.31 12.09 -10.30
C LEU A 313 15.68 12.05 -9.57
N ALA A 314 16.65 12.82 -10.07
CA ALA A 314 17.97 12.97 -9.44
C ALA A 314 17.92 13.68 -8.07
N GLN A 315 16.87 14.46 -7.79
CA GLN A 315 16.67 15.14 -6.52
C GLN A 315 15.95 14.27 -5.48
N MET A 316 15.57 13.06 -5.82
CA MET A 316 14.94 12.12 -4.88
C MET A 316 16.03 11.39 -4.08
N ASP A 317 16.05 11.58 -2.77
CA ASP A 317 16.96 10.90 -1.84
C ASP A 317 16.41 9.53 -1.41
N VAL A 318 15.09 9.40 -1.43
CA VAL A 318 14.34 8.19 -1.05
C VAL A 318 13.33 7.87 -2.13
N ILE A 319 13.31 6.62 -2.57
CA ILE A 319 12.31 6.11 -3.51
C ILE A 319 11.67 4.87 -2.89
N GLU A 320 10.37 4.92 -2.66
CA GLU A 320 9.54 3.80 -2.25
C GLU A 320 8.68 3.36 -3.45
N LEU A 321 9.13 2.32 -4.14
CA LEU A 321 8.41 1.68 -5.24
C LEU A 321 7.75 0.40 -4.73
N ASN A 322 6.44 0.29 -4.82
CA ASN A 322 5.77 -0.96 -4.46
C ASN A 322 6.15 -2.08 -5.43
N GLU A 323 6.77 -3.12 -4.89
CA GLU A 323 7.18 -4.31 -5.62
C GLU A 323 6.03 -5.32 -5.70
N ALA A 324 5.01 -5.04 -6.52
CA ALA A 324 3.94 -6.01 -6.74
C ALA A 324 4.53 -7.31 -7.34
N PHE A 325 5.46 -7.15 -8.28
CA PHE A 325 6.27 -8.20 -8.90
C PHE A 325 7.66 -7.66 -9.22
N ALA A 326 8.68 -8.51 -9.17
CA ALA A 326 10.04 -8.10 -9.51
C ALA A 326 10.14 -7.66 -10.99
N ALA A 327 9.45 -8.35 -11.91
CA ALA A 327 9.39 -7.96 -13.32
C ALA A 327 8.89 -6.52 -13.49
N GLN A 328 7.81 -6.18 -12.79
CA GLN A 328 7.24 -4.84 -12.78
C GLN A 328 8.20 -3.81 -12.18
N GLY A 329 8.82 -4.14 -11.03
CA GLY A 329 9.77 -3.24 -10.37
C GLY A 329 10.95 -2.89 -11.28
N LEU A 330 11.58 -3.90 -11.89
CA LEU A 330 12.71 -3.73 -12.82
C LEU A 330 12.33 -2.94 -14.07
N ALA A 331 11.18 -3.24 -14.68
CA ALA A 331 10.72 -2.50 -15.84
C ALA A 331 10.52 -1.00 -15.52
N VAL A 332 9.95 -0.68 -14.36
CA VAL A 332 9.79 0.70 -13.89
C VAL A 332 11.14 1.38 -13.65
N LEU A 333 12.08 0.72 -12.98
CA LEU A 333 13.41 1.28 -12.72
C LEU A 333 14.13 1.61 -14.03
N ARG A 334 14.19 0.66 -14.96
CA ARG A 334 14.86 0.82 -16.26
C ARG A 334 14.22 1.91 -17.11
N GLU A 335 12.88 1.97 -17.17
CA GLU A 335 12.15 3.00 -17.91
C GLU A 335 12.30 4.41 -17.31
N LEU A 336 12.60 4.51 -16.03
CA LEU A 336 12.92 5.76 -15.35
C LEU A 336 14.41 6.09 -15.39
N GLY A 337 15.25 5.24 -15.98
CA GLY A 337 16.71 5.43 -16.06
C GLY A 337 17.43 5.19 -14.74
N LEU A 338 16.86 4.38 -13.85
CA LEU A 338 17.47 3.96 -12.59
C LEU A 338 18.16 2.60 -12.75
N ALA A 339 19.23 2.38 -11.99
CA ALA A 339 19.86 1.07 -11.90
C ALA A 339 18.95 0.07 -11.17
N ASP A 340 19.04 -1.21 -11.52
CA ASP A 340 18.28 -2.29 -10.88
C ASP A 340 18.54 -2.39 -9.36
N ASP A 341 19.72 -1.95 -8.92
CA ASP A 341 20.20 -1.98 -7.52
C ASP A 341 20.32 -0.60 -6.87
N ASP A 342 19.74 0.46 -7.45
CA ASP A 342 19.80 1.82 -6.92
C ASP A 342 19.50 1.84 -5.41
N ALA A 343 20.48 2.29 -4.63
CA ALA A 343 20.45 2.26 -3.18
C ALA A 343 19.33 3.13 -2.55
N ARG A 344 18.80 4.09 -3.31
CA ARG A 344 17.68 4.95 -2.89
C ARG A 344 16.35 4.20 -2.89
N VAL A 345 16.25 3.13 -3.69
CA VAL A 345 14.99 2.38 -3.91
C VAL A 345 14.84 1.31 -2.83
N ASN A 346 13.74 1.37 -2.09
CA ASN A 346 13.32 0.36 -1.12
C ASN A 346 14.45 -0.12 -0.18
N ALA A 347 15.21 0.81 0.39
CA ALA A 347 16.38 0.46 1.19
C ALA A 347 16.06 -0.33 2.48
N TRP A 348 14.78 -0.34 2.90
CA TRP A 348 14.29 -1.15 4.01
C TRP A 348 13.46 -2.37 3.54
N GLY A 349 13.62 -2.77 2.28
CA GLY A 349 12.84 -3.81 1.63
C GLY A 349 11.53 -3.28 1.03
N GLY A 350 11.05 -3.93 -0.01
CA GLY A 350 9.78 -3.62 -0.68
C GLY A 350 8.72 -4.69 -0.44
N ALA A 351 7.66 -4.67 -1.23
CA ALA A 351 6.49 -5.52 -1.03
C ALA A 351 6.74 -7.02 -1.25
N ILE A 352 7.76 -7.41 -2.01
CA ILE A 352 8.17 -8.82 -2.15
C ILE A 352 8.58 -9.38 -0.79
N ALA A 353 9.28 -8.59 0.01
CA ALA A 353 9.73 -8.98 1.34
C ALA A 353 8.71 -8.68 2.44
N LEU A 354 8.12 -7.47 2.44
CA LEU A 354 7.24 -7.01 3.52
C LEU A 354 5.78 -7.46 3.35
N GLY A 355 5.33 -7.64 2.10
CA GLY A 355 3.93 -7.95 1.78
C GLY A 355 3.18 -6.78 1.16
N HIS A 356 1.96 -7.08 0.65
CA HIS A 356 1.14 -6.12 -0.10
C HIS A 356 -0.34 -6.15 0.30
N PRO A 357 -0.71 -5.71 1.52
CA PRO A 357 -2.11 -5.46 1.87
C PRO A 357 -2.62 -4.27 1.06
N LEU A 358 -3.42 -4.51 0.00
CA LEU A 358 -3.71 -3.59 -1.10
C LEU A 358 -4.03 -2.17 -0.64
N GLY A 359 -5.10 -2.01 0.13
CA GLY A 359 -5.58 -0.70 0.58
C GLY A 359 -4.63 0.05 1.52
N ALA A 360 -3.80 -0.68 2.29
CA ALA A 360 -2.84 -0.11 3.22
C ALA A 360 -1.50 0.24 2.59
N SER A 361 -1.11 -0.46 1.52
CA SER A 361 0.26 -0.41 0.99
C SER A 361 0.71 1.00 0.60
N GLY A 362 -0.13 1.78 -0.06
CA GLY A 362 0.24 3.13 -0.47
C GLY A 362 0.49 4.08 0.71
N ALA A 363 -0.30 3.96 1.77
CA ALA A 363 -0.10 4.69 3.02
C ALA A 363 1.20 4.25 3.71
N ARG A 364 1.50 2.94 3.71
CA ARG A 364 2.76 2.39 4.21
C ARG A 364 3.97 2.97 3.46
N LEU A 365 3.91 3.11 2.13
CA LEU A 365 5.00 3.74 1.36
C LEU A 365 5.27 5.16 1.88
N ALA A 366 4.23 5.97 2.08
CA ALA A 366 4.39 7.34 2.59
C ALA A 366 4.93 7.38 4.03
N THR A 367 4.52 6.44 4.88
CA THR A 367 5.01 6.28 6.26
C THR A 367 6.50 5.94 6.26
N THR A 368 6.90 4.90 5.53
CA THR A 368 8.30 4.46 5.43
C THR A 368 9.17 5.55 4.79
N ALA A 369 8.70 6.21 3.73
CA ALA A 369 9.42 7.30 3.08
C ALA A 369 9.68 8.46 4.04
N THR A 370 8.68 8.87 4.82
CA THR A 370 8.82 9.91 5.85
C THR A 370 9.87 9.51 6.90
N SER A 371 9.80 8.28 7.41
CA SER A 371 10.76 7.77 8.39
C SER A 371 12.19 7.72 7.84
N ARG A 372 12.34 7.28 6.59
CA ARG A 372 13.64 7.22 5.91
C ARG A 372 14.25 8.60 5.69
N LEU A 373 13.47 9.60 5.25
CA LEU A 373 13.95 10.98 5.08
C LEU A 373 14.55 11.52 6.37
N HIS A 374 13.89 11.31 7.52
CA HIS A 374 14.41 11.76 8.82
C HIS A 374 15.67 11.01 9.22
N ARG A 375 15.75 9.72 8.96
CA ARG A 375 16.89 8.91 9.36
C ARG A 375 18.13 9.12 8.51
N THR A 376 17.95 9.35 7.21
CA THR A 376 19.07 9.56 6.27
C THR A 376 19.48 11.03 6.14
N GLY A 377 18.68 11.96 6.63
CA GLY A 377 18.87 13.38 6.40
C GLY A 377 18.49 13.83 4.97
N GLY A 378 17.89 12.95 4.17
CA GLY A 378 17.42 13.27 2.83
C GLY A 378 16.32 14.33 2.81
N ARG A 379 16.14 15.00 1.69
CA ARG A 379 15.16 16.09 1.52
C ARG A 379 13.89 15.62 0.81
N HIS A 380 14.00 14.92 -0.31
CA HIS A 380 12.85 14.54 -1.12
C HIS A 380 12.66 13.01 -1.18
N ALA A 381 11.41 12.58 -1.11
CA ALA A 381 11.05 11.20 -1.35
C ALA A 381 9.98 11.08 -2.44
N LEU A 382 10.09 10.02 -3.23
CA LEU A 382 9.11 9.58 -4.21
C LEU A 382 8.48 8.27 -3.74
N CYS A 383 7.15 8.26 -3.60
CA CYS A 383 6.36 7.04 -3.39
C CYS A 383 5.58 6.73 -4.66
N THR A 384 5.69 5.52 -5.19
CA THR A 384 4.97 5.15 -6.42
C THR A 384 4.58 3.68 -6.44
N MET A 385 3.50 3.37 -7.15
CA MET A 385 3.01 2.00 -7.29
C MET A 385 2.15 1.82 -8.53
N CYS A 386 2.18 0.60 -9.06
CA CYS A 386 1.27 0.13 -10.08
C CYS A 386 -0.10 -0.22 -9.47
N ILE A 387 -1.12 -0.23 -10.31
CA ILE A 387 -2.50 -0.44 -9.90
C ILE A 387 -3.17 -1.33 -10.92
N GLY A 388 -3.85 -2.36 -10.46
CA GLY A 388 -4.63 -3.25 -11.31
C GLY A 388 -5.56 -2.49 -12.26
N VAL A 389 -5.94 -3.13 -13.36
CA VAL A 389 -6.74 -2.55 -14.43
C VAL A 389 -6.02 -1.38 -15.14
N GLY A 390 -4.68 -1.31 -15.04
CA GLY A 390 -3.86 -0.41 -15.87
C GLY A 390 -3.78 1.03 -15.38
N GLN A 391 -3.33 1.25 -14.14
CA GLN A 391 -3.04 2.58 -13.64
C GLN A 391 -1.71 2.63 -12.87
N GLY A 392 -1.23 3.83 -12.61
CA GLY A 392 -0.15 4.13 -11.69
C GLY A 392 -0.42 5.39 -10.88
N ILE A 393 0.20 5.47 -9.72
CA ILE A 393 0.14 6.64 -8.83
C ILE A 393 1.54 6.96 -8.33
N ALA A 394 1.83 8.25 -8.19
CA ALA A 394 3.08 8.74 -7.62
C ALA A 394 2.83 9.96 -6.74
N LEU A 395 3.52 10.02 -5.60
CA LEU A 395 3.44 11.10 -4.62
C LEU A 395 4.86 11.52 -4.22
N VAL A 396 5.08 12.83 -4.15
CA VAL A 396 6.37 13.41 -3.72
C VAL A 396 6.21 14.02 -2.34
N LEU A 397 7.14 13.68 -1.45
CA LEU A 397 7.27 14.24 -0.11
C LEU A 397 8.56 15.05 0.00
N GLU A 398 8.54 16.08 0.85
CA GLU A 398 9.71 16.86 1.24
C GLU A 398 9.82 16.89 2.77
N LYS A 399 10.99 16.55 3.32
CA LYS A 399 11.27 16.64 4.75
C LYS A 399 11.22 18.11 5.20
N VAL A 400 10.64 18.35 6.34
CA VAL A 400 10.60 19.66 7.02
C VAL A 400 11.26 19.59 8.37
#